data_ed00b94d1d46d6e2f116c9b221ac3ea8
#
_entry.id   ed00b94d1d46d6e2f116c9b221ac3ea8
#
_cell.length_a   1.000
_cell.length_b   1.000
_cell.length_c   1.000
_cell.angle_alpha   90.00
_cell.angle_beta   90.00
_cell.angle_gamma   90.00
#
_symmetry.space_group_name_H-M   'P 1'
#
loop_
_entity.id
_entity.type
_entity.pdbx_description
1 polymer ?
#
loop_
_entity_poly.entity_id
_entity_poly.type
_entity_poly.pdbx_seq_one_letter_code
_entity_poly.pdbx_strand_id
1 'polypeptide(L)'
;METKYLKINPADNVAVAIVTLPAGEKLTVDGTEITLSEEVPAGHKFALKDFAEGENVIKYGYPIGHARTTKKQGDWMNENNIQTNLAGLLDYTYNPTSVTLDIPHKNLTFKGYRRKNGEVGIRNEVWIIPTVGCVNGIINQLAEGLRRETGGKGVDAIMAYPHNYGCSQLGDDHENTKKILRDMVLHPNAGAVLVVGLGCENNQPDVFREFLGEYDEDRVKFMVTQKVGDEYEEGMKLLRELYEKASKDERVDVPLSELRVGLKCGGSDGFSGITANPLLGMFSDFLVAQGGTSLSLIHISEPTRPLYIS
;
A
#
# COMPACT_ATOMS: atom_id res chain seq x y z
N MET A 1 -1.40 36.20 -16.05
CA MET A 1 -2.75 35.62 -15.88
C MET A 1 -2.63 34.42 -14.98
N GLU A 2 -3.43 34.35 -13.97
CA GLU A 2 -3.44 33.19 -13.07
C GLU A 2 -4.01 31.97 -13.80
N THR A 3 -3.34 30.84 -13.76
CA THR A 3 -3.79 29.63 -14.47
C THR A 3 -5.01 29.08 -13.76
N LYS A 4 -6.17 29.09 -14.41
CA LYS A 4 -7.45 28.67 -13.82
C LYS A 4 -7.78 27.19 -14.03
N TYR A 5 -7.12 26.55 -15.00
CA TYR A 5 -7.33 25.15 -15.37
C TYR A 5 -6.00 24.51 -15.77
N LEU A 6 -5.98 23.19 -15.84
CA LEU A 6 -4.84 22.41 -16.32
C LEU A 6 -5.29 21.29 -17.26
N LYS A 7 -4.74 21.25 -18.47
CA LYS A 7 -4.74 20.07 -19.34
C LYS A 7 -3.42 19.35 -19.09
N ILE A 8 -3.46 18.10 -18.62
CA ILE A 8 -2.29 17.40 -18.06
C ILE A 8 -1.47 16.74 -19.17
N ASN A 9 -2.16 16.12 -20.14
CA ASN A 9 -1.53 15.45 -21.28
C ASN A 9 -2.11 15.99 -22.59
N PRO A 10 -1.33 16.12 -23.66
CA PRO A 10 -1.85 16.56 -24.97
C PRO A 10 -3.02 15.72 -25.51
N ALA A 11 -3.07 14.43 -25.16
CA ALA A 11 -4.14 13.52 -25.56
C ALA A 11 -5.44 13.67 -24.74
N ASP A 12 -5.43 14.45 -23.64
CA ASP A 12 -6.59 14.60 -22.79
C ASP A 12 -7.74 15.30 -23.51
N ASN A 13 -8.94 14.78 -23.33
CA ASN A 13 -10.18 15.37 -23.84
C ASN A 13 -11.02 16.03 -22.74
N VAL A 14 -10.47 16.14 -21.54
CA VAL A 14 -10.97 16.93 -20.41
C VAL A 14 -9.83 17.76 -19.82
N ALA A 15 -10.16 18.88 -19.18
CA ALA A 15 -9.22 19.66 -18.37
C ALA A 15 -9.73 19.77 -16.93
N VAL A 16 -8.83 20.01 -15.99
CA VAL A 16 -9.11 20.14 -14.56
C VAL A 16 -9.17 21.61 -14.17
N ALA A 17 -10.23 22.02 -13.52
CA ALA A 17 -10.36 23.34 -12.90
C ALA A 17 -9.48 23.43 -11.65
N ILE A 18 -8.57 24.39 -11.59
CA ILE A 18 -7.71 24.61 -10.41
C ILE A 18 -8.45 25.44 -9.35
N VAL A 19 -9.32 26.30 -9.81
CA VAL A 19 -10.24 27.11 -8.99
C VAL A 19 -11.67 26.81 -9.44
N THR A 20 -12.66 27.12 -8.61
CA THR A 20 -14.06 27.05 -9.04
C THR A 20 -14.30 28.01 -10.20
N LEU A 21 -14.83 27.51 -11.30
CA LEU A 21 -15.11 28.24 -12.53
C LEU A 21 -16.62 28.43 -12.67
N PRO A 22 -17.11 29.68 -12.79
CA PRO A 22 -18.55 29.92 -12.91
C PRO A 22 -19.13 29.48 -14.27
N ALA A 23 -20.43 29.22 -14.31
CA ALA A 23 -21.16 29.02 -15.54
C ALA A 23 -21.01 30.22 -16.49
N GLY A 24 -20.87 29.95 -17.78
CA GLY A 24 -20.68 30.96 -18.82
C GLY A 24 -19.25 31.52 -18.92
N GLU A 25 -18.33 31.08 -18.09
CA GLU A 25 -16.92 31.48 -18.22
C GLU A 25 -16.32 30.97 -19.53
N LYS A 26 -15.56 31.84 -20.18
CA LYS A 26 -14.84 31.54 -21.42
C LYS A 26 -13.39 31.28 -21.13
N LEU A 27 -12.93 30.09 -21.54
CA LEU A 27 -11.56 29.63 -21.38
C LEU A 27 -10.95 29.33 -22.74
N THR A 28 -9.66 29.61 -22.91
CA THR A 28 -8.95 29.27 -24.15
C THR A 28 -8.03 28.10 -23.86
N VAL A 29 -8.36 26.89 -24.36
CA VAL A 29 -7.59 25.66 -24.21
C VAL A 29 -7.03 25.24 -25.56
N ASP A 30 -5.71 25.13 -25.68
CA ASP A 30 -5.01 24.79 -26.94
C ASP A 30 -5.47 25.63 -28.13
N GLY A 31 -5.75 26.92 -27.92
CA GLY A 31 -6.21 27.86 -28.95
C GLY A 31 -7.72 27.80 -29.25
N THR A 32 -8.47 26.91 -28.61
CA THR A 32 -9.93 26.78 -28.76
C THR A 32 -10.64 27.49 -27.62
N GLU A 33 -11.61 28.38 -27.93
CA GLU A 33 -12.47 29.00 -26.92
C GLU A 33 -13.55 28.00 -26.49
N ILE A 34 -13.64 27.76 -25.19
CA ILE A 34 -14.61 26.88 -24.53
C ILE A 34 -15.44 27.71 -23.57
N THR A 35 -16.76 27.65 -23.69
CA THR A 35 -17.67 28.28 -22.74
C THR A 35 -18.28 27.23 -21.84
N LEU A 36 -18.14 27.41 -20.52
CA LEU A 36 -18.69 26.47 -19.56
C LEU A 36 -20.21 26.55 -19.49
N SER A 37 -20.89 25.40 -19.58
CA SER A 37 -22.35 25.31 -19.53
C SER A 37 -22.90 25.47 -18.11
N GLU A 38 -22.12 25.12 -17.13
CA GLU A 38 -22.46 25.12 -15.71
C GLU A 38 -21.21 25.44 -14.84
N GLU A 39 -21.40 25.67 -13.53
CA GLU A 39 -20.29 25.87 -12.61
C GLU A 39 -19.46 24.58 -12.49
N VAL A 40 -18.14 24.69 -12.58
CA VAL A 40 -17.20 23.58 -12.41
C VAL A 40 -16.39 23.82 -11.12
N PRO A 41 -16.60 23.02 -10.06
CA PRO A 41 -15.84 23.15 -8.82
C PRO A 41 -14.34 22.92 -8.99
N ALA A 42 -13.53 23.52 -8.13
CA ALA A 42 -12.08 23.26 -8.07
C ALA A 42 -11.79 21.78 -7.91
N GLY A 43 -10.79 21.27 -8.66
CA GLY A 43 -10.42 19.85 -8.69
C GLY A 43 -11.27 18.99 -9.64
N HIS A 44 -12.38 19.53 -10.17
CA HIS A 44 -13.25 18.81 -11.09
C HIS A 44 -12.88 19.05 -12.56
N LYS A 45 -13.44 18.23 -13.44
CA LYS A 45 -13.14 18.19 -14.88
C LYS A 45 -14.24 18.86 -15.71
N PHE A 46 -13.87 19.49 -16.82
CA PHE A 46 -14.79 19.94 -17.84
C PHE A 46 -14.38 19.39 -19.21
N ALA A 47 -15.37 19.21 -20.08
CA ALA A 47 -15.21 18.64 -21.40
C ALA A 47 -14.49 19.60 -22.38
N LEU A 48 -13.46 19.12 -23.05
CA LEU A 48 -12.75 19.89 -24.10
C LEU A 48 -13.35 19.71 -25.48
N LYS A 49 -14.24 18.74 -25.65
CA LYS A 49 -14.97 18.44 -26.88
C LYS A 49 -16.34 17.86 -26.56
N ASP A 50 -17.17 17.67 -27.59
CA ASP A 50 -18.39 16.89 -27.46
C ASP A 50 -18.07 15.41 -27.24
N PHE A 51 -18.87 14.72 -26.42
CA PHE A 51 -18.79 13.30 -26.16
C PHE A 51 -20.09 12.60 -26.60
N ALA A 52 -19.94 11.50 -27.33
CA ALA A 52 -21.04 10.55 -27.52
C ALA A 52 -21.16 9.64 -26.30
N GLU A 53 -22.34 9.04 -26.09
CA GLU A 53 -22.54 7.99 -25.09
C GLU A 53 -21.57 6.82 -25.34
N GLY A 54 -20.93 6.29 -24.32
CA GLY A 54 -19.94 5.23 -24.40
C GLY A 54 -18.54 5.68 -24.84
N GLU A 55 -18.35 6.96 -25.18
CA GLU A 55 -17.05 7.47 -25.61
C GLU A 55 -16.08 7.63 -24.42
N ASN A 56 -14.83 7.19 -24.60
CA ASN A 56 -13.82 7.24 -23.55
C ASN A 56 -13.47 8.68 -23.14
N VAL A 57 -13.47 8.91 -21.84
CA VAL A 57 -12.94 10.12 -21.19
C VAL A 57 -11.46 9.90 -20.93
N ILE A 58 -10.61 10.69 -21.58
CA ILE A 58 -9.15 10.60 -21.49
C ILE A 58 -8.63 11.66 -20.54
N LYS A 59 -7.89 11.25 -19.52
CA LYS A 59 -7.16 12.11 -18.59
C LYS A 59 -5.80 11.47 -18.29
N TYR A 60 -4.76 12.25 -18.17
CA TYR A 60 -3.39 11.75 -18.03
C TYR A 60 -2.86 10.97 -19.25
N GLY A 61 -3.49 11.13 -20.42
CA GLY A 61 -3.21 10.34 -21.60
C GLY A 61 -3.87 8.97 -21.66
N TYR A 62 -4.68 8.60 -20.64
CA TYR A 62 -5.33 7.29 -20.52
C TYR A 62 -6.84 7.40 -20.29
N PRO A 63 -7.63 6.39 -20.72
CA PRO A 63 -9.05 6.33 -20.40
C PRO A 63 -9.26 6.19 -18.89
N ILE A 64 -10.01 7.13 -18.30
CA ILE A 64 -10.43 7.08 -16.89
C ILE A 64 -11.84 6.52 -16.73
N GLY A 65 -12.53 6.26 -17.83
CA GLY A 65 -13.91 5.81 -17.94
C GLY A 65 -14.50 6.20 -19.27
N HIS A 66 -15.81 6.10 -19.40
CA HIS A 66 -16.56 6.52 -20.59
C HIS A 66 -17.75 7.41 -20.21
N ALA A 67 -18.20 8.24 -21.14
CA ALA A 67 -19.38 9.07 -20.94
C ALA A 67 -20.66 8.22 -20.89
N ARG A 68 -21.46 8.37 -19.84
CA ARG A 68 -22.75 7.65 -19.67
C ARG A 68 -23.85 8.17 -20.57
N THR A 69 -23.74 9.42 -20.96
CA THR A 69 -24.68 10.12 -21.82
C THR A 69 -23.92 11.07 -22.72
N THR A 70 -24.54 11.54 -23.80
CA THR A 70 -23.98 12.60 -24.66
C THR A 70 -23.69 13.86 -23.83
N LYS A 71 -22.49 14.42 -24.02
CA LYS A 71 -22.02 15.65 -23.34
C LYS A 71 -21.50 16.64 -24.39
N LYS A 72 -21.57 17.91 -24.05
CA LYS A 72 -21.08 18.99 -24.92
C LYS A 72 -19.76 19.55 -24.38
N GLN A 73 -19.01 20.15 -25.29
CA GLN A 73 -17.84 20.94 -24.91
C GLN A 73 -18.23 22.00 -23.88
N GLY A 74 -17.47 22.07 -22.80
CA GLY A 74 -17.74 22.97 -21.66
C GLY A 74 -18.61 22.38 -20.56
N ASP A 75 -19.15 21.17 -20.73
CA ASP A 75 -19.93 20.49 -19.68
C ASP A 75 -19.03 20.03 -18.53
N TRP A 76 -19.56 20.08 -17.30
CA TRP A 76 -18.93 19.50 -16.14
C TRP A 76 -18.94 17.97 -16.21
N MET A 77 -17.74 17.36 -16.13
CA MET A 77 -17.54 15.93 -16.19
C MET A 77 -17.30 15.36 -14.80
N ASN A 78 -18.28 14.60 -14.27
CA ASN A 78 -18.31 14.09 -12.88
C ASN A 78 -18.82 12.64 -12.81
N GLU A 79 -19.00 12.12 -11.60
CA GLU A 79 -19.45 10.75 -11.30
C GLU A 79 -20.86 10.43 -11.83
N ASN A 80 -21.69 11.43 -12.08
CA ASN A 80 -23.05 11.22 -12.62
C ASN A 80 -23.03 10.99 -14.13
N ASN A 81 -22.00 11.45 -14.83
CA ASN A 81 -21.91 11.39 -16.28
C ASN A 81 -20.65 10.66 -16.83
N ILE A 82 -19.78 10.20 -15.95
CA ILE A 82 -18.67 9.29 -16.29
C ILE A 82 -18.91 7.96 -15.57
N GLN A 83 -18.74 6.86 -16.30
CA GLN A 83 -18.74 5.51 -15.76
C GLN A 83 -17.35 4.89 -15.94
N THR A 84 -16.88 4.18 -14.91
CA THR A 84 -15.60 3.45 -15.00
C THR A 84 -15.66 2.37 -16.08
N ASN A 85 -14.54 2.12 -16.75
CA ASN A 85 -14.39 1.00 -17.69
C ASN A 85 -14.14 -0.33 -16.96
N LEU A 86 -13.95 -0.31 -15.63
CA LEU A 86 -13.82 -1.50 -14.81
C LEU A 86 -15.21 -2.09 -14.55
N ALA A 87 -15.51 -3.24 -15.12
CA ALA A 87 -16.80 -3.92 -14.97
C ALA A 87 -16.58 -5.41 -14.67
N GLY A 88 -17.18 -5.88 -13.55
CA GLY A 88 -17.20 -7.30 -13.18
C GLY A 88 -15.83 -7.90 -12.80
N LEU A 89 -15.81 -9.22 -12.67
CA LEU A 89 -14.58 -9.99 -12.53
C LEU A 89 -13.92 -10.10 -13.91
N LEU A 90 -12.71 -9.58 -14.03
CA LEU A 90 -11.91 -9.70 -15.25
C LEU A 90 -11.04 -10.95 -15.15
N ASP A 91 -10.93 -11.70 -16.25
CA ASP A 91 -9.92 -12.74 -16.36
C ASP A 91 -8.56 -12.07 -16.51
N TYR A 92 -7.78 -12.10 -15.41
CA TYR A 92 -6.43 -11.56 -15.41
C TYR A 92 -5.47 -12.54 -16.07
N THR A 93 -4.86 -12.11 -17.16
CA THR A 93 -3.74 -12.82 -17.76
C THR A 93 -2.47 -12.00 -17.56
N TYR A 94 -1.38 -12.68 -17.22
CA TYR A 94 -0.07 -12.05 -17.15
C TYR A 94 0.36 -11.59 -18.55
N ASN A 95 0.35 -10.28 -18.76
CA ASN A 95 0.78 -9.67 -20.03
C ASN A 95 1.87 -8.63 -19.72
N PRO A 96 3.14 -9.09 -19.58
CA PRO A 96 4.25 -8.20 -19.22
C PRO A 96 4.52 -7.18 -20.34
N THR A 97 4.56 -5.93 -19.97
CA THR A 97 5.08 -4.84 -20.83
C THR A 97 6.46 -4.45 -20.36
N SER A 98 7.44 -4.49 -21.26
CA SER A 98 8.77 -3.92 -20.99
C SER A 98 8.77 -2.46 -21.42
N VAL A 99 9.07 -1.57 -20.48
CA VAL A 99 9.28 -0.15 -20.76
C VAL A 99 10.76 0.15 -20.61
N THR A 100 11.36 0.76 -21.63
CA THR A 100 12.73 1.28 -21.50
C THR A 100 12.65 2.64 -20.83
N LEU A 101 13.22 2.74 -19.63
CA LEU A 101 13.33 4.00 -18.91
C LEU A 101 14.63 4.68 -19.29
N ASP A 102 14.54 5.94 -19.76
CA ASP A 102 15.74 6.78 -20.04
C ASP A 102 16.24 7.42 -18.72
N ILE A 103 16.55 6.56 -17.75
CA ILE A 103 17.09 6.93 -16.44
C ILE A 103 18.39 6.16 -16.26
N PRO A 104 19.53 6.83 -16.11
CA PRO A 104 20.80 6.15 -15.97
C PRO A 104 20.86 5.34 -14.67
N HIS A 105 21.34 4.10 -14.79
CA HIS A 105 21.64 3.28 -13.61
C HIS A 105 22.83 3.89 -12.86
N LYS A 106 22.66 4.06 -11.55
CA LYS A 106 23.70 4.55 -10.64
C LYS A 106 23.94 3.50 -9.56
N ASN A 107 25.18 3.27 -9.17
CA ASN A 107 25.52 2.36 -8.07
C ASN A 107 25.18 3.02 -6.72
N LEU A 108 23.88 3.17 -6.44
CA LEU A 108 23.39 3.78 -5.22
C LEU A 108 23.18 2.71 -4.14
N THR A 109 23.46 3.07 -2.89
CA THR A 109 23.23 2.24 -1.71
C THR A 109 22.33 2.97 -0.72
N PHE A 110 21.73 2.19 0.16
CA PHE A 110 21.04 2.69 1.35
C PHE A 110 21.50 1.91 2.59
N LYS A 111 21.25 2.43 3.78
CA LYS A 111 21.56 1.76 5.03
C LYS A 111 20.41 0.84 5.43
N GLY A 112 20.61 -0.48 5.31
CA GLY A 112 19.63 -1.51 5.62
C GLY A 112 20.16 -2.59 6.55
N TYR A 113 19.29 -3.43 7.07
CA TYR A 113 19.60 -4.58 7.90
C TYR A 113 19.55 -5.85 7.07
N ARG A 114 20.70 -6.51 6.85
CA ARG A 114 20.74 -7.77 6.13
C ARG A 114 20.41 -8.92 7.09
N ARG A 115 19.39 -9.68 6.73
CA ARG A 115 18.94 -10.86 7.50
C ARG A 115 19.74 -12.11 7.09
N LYS A 116 19.68 -13.14 7.93
CA LYS A 116 20.39 -14.43 7.71
C LYS A 116 20.00 -15.12 6.41
N ASN A 117 18.75 -14.97 5.99
CA ASN A 117 18.22 -15.49 4.72
C ASN A 117 18.56 -14.64 3.48
N GLY A 118 19.36 -13.56 3.66
CA GLY A 118 19.75 -12.65 2.59
C GLY A 118 18.78 -11.49 2.35
N GLU A 119 17.56 -11.52 2.88
CA GLU A 119 16.59 -10.42 2.78
C GLU A 119 17.07 -9.17 3.50
N VAL A 120 16.57 -8.00 3.06
CA VAL A 120 16.98 -6.71 3.62
C VAL A 120 15.79 -5.95 4.19
N GLY A 121 15.91 -5.58 5.47
CA GLY A 121 14.99 -4.66 6.14
C GLY A 121 15.52 -3.23 6.10
N ILE A 122 14.64 -2.27 5.95
CA ILE A 122 14.95 -0.84 6.16
C ILE A 122 14.74 -0.43 7.62
N ARG A 123 14.07 -1.27 8.39
CA ARG A 123 13.80 -1.11 9.82
C ARG A 123 14.25 -2.35 10.59
N ASN A 124 14.40 -2.18 11.89
CA ASN A 124 14.75 -3.26 12.81
C ASN A 124 13.80 -3.21 14.02
N GLU A 125 12.68 -3.90 13.89
CA GLU A 125 11.60 -3.82 14.86
C GLU A 125 11.43 -5.15 15.60
N VAL A 126 10.90 -5.11 16.83
CA VAL A 126 10.42 -6.28 17.57
C VAL A 126 8.91 -6.37 17.41
N TRP A 127 8.43 -7.46 16.81
CA TRP A 127 7.01 -7.65 16.52
C TRP A 127 6.41 -8.75 17.40
N ILE A 128 5.16 -8.53 17.83
CA ILE A 128 4.37 -9.54 18.53
C ILE A 128 3.14 -9.82 17.65
N ILE A 129 3.08 -11.03 17.12
CA ILE A 129 2.08 -11.44 16.15
C ILE A 129 1.19 -12.52 16.75
N PRO A 130 -0.12 -12.29 16.90
CA PRO A 130 -1.03 -13.31 17.41
C PRO A 130 -1.43 -14.28 16.29
N THR A 131 -1.65 -15.55 16.63
CA THR A 131 -2.29 -16.51 15.72
C THR A 131 -3.82 -16.40 15.76
N VAL A 132 -4.35 -15.75 16.81
CA VAL A 132 -5.79 -15.60 17.05
C VAL A 132 -6.11 -14.32 17.80
N GLY A 133 -7.24 -13.70 17.51
CA GLY A 133 -7.67 -12.45 18.16
C GLY A 133 -7.87 -12.53 19.67
N CYS A 134 -8.08 -13.72 20.24
CA CYS A 134 -8.29 -13.92 21.68
C CYS A 134 -7.10 -13.46 22.54
N VAL A 135 -5.90 -13.46 22.00
CA VAL A 135 -4.67 -13.05 22.72
C VAL A 135 -4.29 -11.58 22.48
N ASN A 136 -5.13 -10.80 21.83
CA ASN A 136 -4.86 -9.37 21.55
C ASN A 136 -4.59 -8.57 22.83
N GLY A 137 -5.26 -8.88 23.93
CA GLY A 137 -5.05 -8.21 25.22
C GLY A 137 -3.63 -8.37 25.72
N ILE A 138 -3.16 -9.62 25.80
CA ILE A 138 -1.82 -9.92 26.33
C ILE A 138 -0.71 -9.41 25.42
N ILE A 139 -0.83 -9.52 24.08
CA ILE A 139 0.22 -9.02 23.18
C ILE A 139 0.41 -7.51 23.28
N ASN A 140 -0.66 -6.74 23.50
CA ASN A 140 -0.56 -5.30 23.73
C ASN A 140 0.14 -4.98 25.04
N GLN A 141 -0.18 -5.71 26.12
CA GLN A 141 0.48 -5.56 27.42
C GLN A 141 1.97 -5.91 27.34
N LEU A 142 2.33 -6.97 26.63
CA LEU A 142 3.72 -7.38 26.40
C LEU A 142 4.50 -6.32 25.63
N ALA A 143 3.92 -5.78 24.54
CA ALA A 143 4.57 -4.71 23.77
C ALA A 143 4.81 -3.46 24.62
N GLU A 144 3.83 -3.08 25.44
CA GLU A 144 3.96 -1.92 26.33
C GLU A 144 4.95 -2.18 27.45
N GLY A 145 4.95 -3.38 28.04
CA GLY A 145 5.92 -3.80 29.05
C GLY A 145 7.36 -3.68 28.55
N LEU A 146 7.63 -4.24 27.37
CA LEU A 146 8.97 -4.17 26.77
C LEU A 146 9.37 -2.73 26.41
N ARG A 147 8.46 -1.90 25.90
CA ARG A 147 8.73 -0.48 25.65
C ARG A 147 9.12 0.27 26.91
N ARG A 148 8.44 0.01 28.04
CA ARG A 148 8.75 0.64 29.33
C ARG A 148 10.12 0.21 29.85
N GLU A 149 10.45 -1.09 29.77
CA GLU A 149 11.74 -1.62 30.23
C GLU A 149 12.92 -1.09 29.42
N THR A 150 12.78 -1.02 28.10
CA THR A 150 13.88 -0.68 27.20
C THR A 150 13.96 0.82 26.88
N GLY A 151 12.91 1.57 27.16
CA GLY A 151 12.75 2.95 26.70
C GLY A 151 12.73 3.09 25.17
N GLY A 152 12.47 1.99 24.45
CA GLY A 152 12.44 1.94 22.98
C GLY A 152 13.80 2.12 22.32
N LYS A 153 14.90 1.93 23.03
CA LYS A 153 16.27 2.09 22.50
C LYS A 153 16.75 0.82 21.81
N GLY A 154 17.68 0.95 20.87
CA GLY A 154 18.34 -0.18 20.21
C GLY A 154 17.53 -0.87 19.10
N VAL A 155 16.24 -0.55 18.95
CA VAL A 155 15.37 -1.00 17.85
C VAL A 155 14.52 0.16 17.36
N ASP A 156 14.03 0.07 16.11
CA ASP A 156 13.24 1.18 15.50
C ASP A 156 11.81 1.24 16.08
N ALA A 157 11.24 0.11 16.50
CA ALA A 157 9.95 0.04 17.18
C ALA A 157 9.73 -1.32 17.86
N ILE A 158 8.80 -1.35 18.84
CA ILE A 158 8.25 -2.57 19.42
C ILE A 158 6.75 -2.54 19.17
N MET A 159 6.22 -3.49 18.37
CA MET A 159 4.86 -3.43 17.85
C MET A 159 4.10 -4.71 18.15
N ALA A 160 2.85 -4.58 18.61
CA ALA A 160 1.87 -5.66 18.58
C ALA A 160 0.95 -5.45 17.37
N TYR A 161 0.57 -6.54 16.71
CA TYR A 161 -0.31 -6.53 15.54
C TYR A 161 -1.64 -7.24 15.83
N PRO A 162 -2.54 -6.63 16.63
CA PRO A 162 -3.81 -7.24 16.97
C PRO A 162 -4.71 -7.41 15.72
N HIS A 163 -5.44 -8.52 15.66
CA HIS A 163 -6.43 -8.79 14.63
C HIS A 163 -7.59 -9.63 15.20
N ASN A 164 -8.68 -9.76 14.45
CA ASN A 164 -9.90 -10.46 14.89
C ASN A 164 -10.07 -11.85 14.26
N TYR A 165 -9.02 -12.43 13.71
CA TYR A 165 -9.04 -13.67 12.94
C TYR A 165 -8.41 -14.83 13.71
N GLY A 166 -8.35 -16.02 13.10
CA GLY A 166 -7.66 -17.21 13.61
C GLY A 166 -8.56 -18.20 14.37
N CYS A 167 -9.71 -17.76 14.87
CA CYS A 167 -10.70 -18.62 15.51
C CYS A 167 -11.89 -18.84 14.59
N SER A 168 -12.33 -20.09 14.44
CA SER A 168 -13.51 -20.48 13.64
C SER A 168 -13.47 -20.04 12.17
N GLN A 169 -12.28 -19.79 11.62
CA GLN A 169 -12.12 -19.58 10.19
C GLN A 169 -12.02 -20.92 9.45
N LEU A 170 -12.62 -20.98 8.26
CA LEU A 170 -12.65 -22.17 7.41
C LEU A 170 -12.24 -21.80 5.97
N GLY A 171 -11.76 -22.80 5.23
CA GLY A 171 -11.46 -22.67 3.81
C GLY A 171 -10.43 -21.57 3.51
N ASP A 172 -10.71 -20.81 2.46
CA ASP A 172 -9.78 -19.79 1.94
C ASP A 172 -9.49 -18.65 2.93
N ASP A 173 -10.45 -18.28 3.76
CA ASP A 173 -10.24 -17.25 4.80
C ASP A 173 -9.17 -17.67 5.79
N HIS A 174 -9.18 -18.95 6.21
CA HIS A 174 -8.17 -19.49 7.10
C HIS A 174 -6.80 -19.56 6.41
N GLU A 175 -6.76 -20.06 5.18
CA GLU A 175 -5.52 -20.16 4.39
C GLU A 175 -4.90 -18.79 4.11
N ASN A 176 -5.73 -17.78 3.79
CA ASN A 176 -5.26 -16.42 3.58
C ASN A 176 -4.73 -15.79 4.86
N THR A 177 -5.39 -16.01 6.00
CA THR A 177 -4.91 -15.55 7.31
C THR A 177 -3.55 -16.15 7.62
N LYS A 178 -3.36 -17.46 7.43
CA LYS A 178 -2.06 -18.12 7.64
C LYS A 178 -0.96 -17.52 6.77
N LYS A 179 -1.24 -17.31 5.47
CA LYS A 179 -0.27 -16.73 4.52
C LYS A 179 0.14 -15.32 4.95
N ILE A 180 -0.83 -14.46 5.30
CA ILE A 180 -0.55 -13.09 5.74
C ILE A 180 0.30 -13.08 7.01
N LEU A 181 -0.07 -13.87 8.00
CA LEU A 181 0.68 -13.96 9.26
C LEU A 181 2.10 -14.52 9.05
N ARG A 182 2.25 -15.53 8.18
CA ARG A 182 3.57 -16.04 7.80
C ARG A 182 4.43 -14.93 7.18
N ASP A 183 3.89 -14.20 6.23
CA ASP A 183 4.62 -13.15 5.53
C ASP A 183 4.98 -11.99 6.47
N MET A 184 4.16 -11.73 7.51
CA MET A 184 4.50 -10.81 8.59
C MET A 184 5.64 -11.35 9.47
N VAL A 185 5.59 -12.61 9.89
CA VAL A 185 6.64 -13.22 10.72
C VAL A 185 8.00 -13.24 10.01
N LEU A 186 7.99 -13.50 8.70
CA LEU A 186 9.20 -13.56 7.87
C LEU A 186 9.61 -12.19 7.28
N HIS A 187 8.88 -11.13 7.59
CA HIS A 187 9.13 -9.81 7.01
C HIS A 187 10.49 -9.26 7.45
N PRO A 188 11.36 -8.79 6.53
CA PRO A 188 12.73 -8.39 6.85
C PRO A 188 12.85 -7.16 7.76
N ASN A 189 11.80 -6.34 7.90
CA ASN A 189 11.77 -5.24 8.88
C ASN A 189 11.61 -5.72 10.32
N ALA A 190 11.12 -6.96 10.54
CA ALA A 190 11.10 -7.58 11.83
C ALA A 190 12.52 -8.09 12.19
N GLY A 191 13.18 -7.42 13.09
CA GLY A 191 14.45 -7.86 13.66
C GLY A 191 14.27 -9.05 14.59
N ALA A 192 13.11 -9.12 15.26
CA ALA A 192 12.69 -10.27 16.06
C ALA A 192 11.17 -10.35 16.15
N VAL A 193 10.63 -11.55 16.31
CA VAL A 193 9.17 -11.82 16.35
C VAL A 193 8.85 -12.79 17.49
N LEU A 194 7.85 -12.42 18.31
CA LEU A 194 7.17 -13.33 19.19
C LEU A 194 5.79 -13.67 18.60
N VAL A 195 5.59 -14.93 18.24
CA VAL A 195 4.29 -15.46 17.82
C VAL A 195 3.53 -15.95 19.04
N VAL A 196 2.32 -15.44 19.26
CA VAL A 196 1.52 -15.77 20.45
C VAL A 196 0.20 -16.41 20.02
N GLY A 197 -0.04 -17.63 20.49
CA GLY A 197 -1.30 -18.35 20.32
C GLY A 197 -2.02 -18.60 21.63
N LEU A 198 -3.30 -18.92 21.56
CA LEU A 198 -4.13 -19.32 22.69
C LEU A 198 -3.93 -20.81 23.00
N GLY A 199 -4.14 -21.68 21.98
CA GLY A 199 -4.01 -23.14 22.08
C GLY A 199 -5.21 -23.93 21.61
N CYS A 200 -6.38 -23.30 21.41
CA CYS A 200 -7.61 -23.93 20.91
C CYS A 200 -8.14 -23.36 19.60
N GLU A 201 -7.40 -22.44 18.99
CA GLU A 201 -7.75 -21.83 17.70
C GLU A 201 -7.59 -22.78 16.51
N ASN A 202 -8.26 -22.48 15.39
CA ASN A 202 -8.05 -23.21 14.14
C ASN A 202 -6.65 -23.00 13.59
N ASN A 203 -6.11 -21.79 13.74
CA ASN A 203 -4.75 -21.44 13.36
C ASN A 203 -3.74 -21.83 14.45
N GLN A 204 -3.69 -23.13 14.81
CA GLN A 204 -2.88 -23.63 15.91
C GLN A 204 -1.39 -23.30 15.76
N PRO A 205 -0.72 -22.82 16.83
CA PRO A 205 0.68 -22.43 16.77
C PRO A 205 1.64 -23.49 16.25
N ASP A 206 1.42 -24.76 16.57
CA ASP A 206 2.28 -25.86 16.13
C ASP A 206 2.14 -26.09 14.60
N VAL A 207 0.89 -26.08 14.08
CA VAL A 207 0.60 -26.19 12.64
C VAL A 207 1.11 -24.94 11.91
N PHE A 208 0.96 -23.77 12.51
CA PHE A 208 1.46 -22.52 11.94
C PHE A 208 3.00 -22.50 11.88
N ARG A 209 3.69 -23.04 12.88
CA ARG A 209 5.15 -23.20 12.87
C ARG A 209 5.62 -24.07 11.71
N GLU A 210 4.97 -25.20 11.47
CA GLU A 210 5.27 -26.06 10.30
C GLU A 210 5.04 -25.31 8.99
N PHE A 211 3.97 -24.53 8.92
CA PHE A 211 3.63 -23.72 7.73
C PHE A 211 4.62 -22.59 7.44
N LEU A 212 5.32 -22.06 8.44
CA LEU A 212 6.38 -21.05 8.23
C LEU A 212 7.51 -21.60 7.37
N GLY A 213 7.83 -22.88 7.45
CA GLY A 213 9.02 -23.46 6.83
C GLY A 213 10.31 -23.05 7.54
N GLU A 214 11.34 -22.72 6.77
CA GLU A 214 12.63 -22.28 7.34
C GLU A 214 12.53 -20.86 7.88
N TYR A 215 12.98 -20.65 9.12
CA TYR A 215 13.10 -19.35 9.76
C TYR A 215 14.29 -19.31 10.74
N ASP A 216 14.70 -18.14 11.19
CA ASP A 216 15.74 -17.96 12.17
C ASP A 216 15.17 -18.14 13.60
N GLU A 217 15.40 -19.30 14.22
CA GLU A 217 14.90 -19.64 15.56
C GLU A 217 15.41 -18.71 16.67
N ASP A 218 16.54 -18.05 16.44
CA ASP A 218 17.07 -17.04 17.37
C ASP A 218 16.23 -15.74 17.35
N ARG A 219 15.49 -15.51 16.27
CA ARG A 219 14.72 -14.28 16.03
C ARG A 219 13.20 -14.48 16.01
N VAL A 220 12.73 -15.71 15.91
CA VAL A 220 11.31 -16.04 15.95
C VAL A 220 11.07 -17.05 17.07
N LYS A 221 10.27 -16.65 18.05
CA LYS A 221 9.86 -17.50 19.16
C LYS A 221 8.35 -17.63 19.22
N PHE A 222 7.89 -18.69 19.89
CA PHE A 222 6.48 -19.02 20.03
C PHE A 222 6.09 -19.14 21.48
N MET A 223 4.90 -18.65 21.82
CA MET A 223 4.26 -18.85 23.11
C MET A 223 2.80 -19.28 22.89
N VAL A 224 2.38 -20.27 23.66
CA VAL A 224 0.96 -20.70 23.70
C VAL A 224 0.45 -20.42 25.11
N THR A 225 -0.48 -19.48 25.24
CA THR A 225 -0.90 -18.96 26.56
C THR A 225 -1.50 -20.03 27.46
N GLN A 226 -2.27 -20.99 26.92
CA GLN A 226 -2.84 -22.11 27.68
C GLN A 226 -1.81 -23.15 28.13
N LYS A 227 -0.56 -23.09 27.63
CA LYS A 227 0.51 -24.04 27.99
C LYS A 227 1.51 -23.47 29.00
N VAL A 228 1.34 -22.21 29.43
CA VAL A 228 2.23 -21.51 30.37
C VAL A 228 1.49 -21.14 31.65
N GLY A 229 2.21 -20.99 32.74
CA GLY A 229 1.63 -20.66 34.06
C GLY A 229 1.24 -19.18 34.17
N ASP A 230 2.15 -18.30 33.77
CA ASP A 230 1.92 -16.86 33.70
C ASP A 230 2.33 -16.38 32.30
N GLU A 231 1.33 -15.96 31.52
CA GLU A 231 1.50 -15.56 30.13
C GLU A 231 2.27 -14.25 29.98
N TYR A 232 2.17 -13.36 30.96
CA TYR A 232 2.91 -12.10 30.95
C TYR A 232 4.41 -12.33 31.29
N GLU A 233 4.70 -13.06 32.36
CA GLU A 233 6.07 -13.33 32.74
C GLU A 233 6.85 -14.13 31.69
N GLU A 234 6.25 -15.20 31.16
CA GLU A 234 6.89 -16.00 30.11
C GLU A 234 7.04 -15.21 28.80
N GLY A 235 6.00 -14.47 28.40
CA GLY A 235 6.07 -13.60 27.23
C GLY A 235 7.14 -12.54 27.34
N MET A 236 7.27 -11.89 28.51
CA MET A 236 8.32 -10.89 28.75
C MET A 236 9.72 -11.50 28.73
N LYS A 237 9.89 -12.72 29.27
CA LYS A 237 11.16 -13.44 29.22
C LYS A 237 11.60 -13.68 27.78
N LEU A 238 10.70 -14.23 26.94
CA LEU A 238 10.97 -14.46 25.52
C LEU A 238 11.27 -13.16 24.77
N LEU A 239 10.53 -12.10 25.06
CA LEU A 239 10.72 -10.79 24.44
C LEU A 239 12.04 -10.14 24.80
N ARG A 240 12.53 -10.29 26.04
CA ARG A 240 13.85 -9.78 26.42
C ARG A 240 14.96 -10.47 25.64
N GLU A 241 14.88 -11.80 25.46
CA GLU A 241 15.84 -12.55 24.63
C GLU A 241 15.83 -12.09 23.20
N LEU A 242 14.64 -11.92 22.60
CA LEU A 242 14.43 -11.43 21.24
C LEU A 242 14.95 -10.00 21.07
N TYR A 243 14.64 -9.13 22.02
CA TYR A 243 15.10 -7.74 22.01
C TYR A 243 16.63 -7.65 22.15
N GLU A 244 17.23 -8.43 23.04
CA GLU A 244 18.69 -8.46 23.21
C GLU A 244 19.39 -8.83 21.91
N LYS A 245 18.80 -9.75 21.14
CA LYS A 245 19.32 -10.13 19.82
C LYS A 245 19.16 -9.01 18.81
N ALA A 246 17.95 -8.48 18.67
CA ALA A 246 17.62 -7.45 17.68
C ALA A 246 18.36 -6.13 17.94
N SER A 247 18.53 -5.74 19.21
CA SER A 247 19.20 -4.47 19.57
C SER A 247 20.69 -4.41 19.21
N LYS A 248 21.28 -5.54 18.86
CA LYS A 248 22.70 -5.64 18.43
C LYS A 248 22.86 -5.57 16.90
N ASP A 249 21.77 -5.50 16.15
CA ASP A 249 21.84 -5.40 14.69
C ASP A 249 22.37 -4.03 14.27
N GLU A 250 23.21 -4.04 13.26
CA GLU A 250 23.78 -2.84 12.66
C GLU A 250 23.36 -2.68 11.22
N ARG A 251 23.19 -1.43 10.79
CA ARG A 251 22.90 -1.10 9.40
C ARG A 251 24.15 -1.20 8.55
N VAL A 252 24.05 -1.88 7.42
CA VAL A 252 25.10 -2.00 6.42
C VAL A 252 24.72 -1.30 5.14
N ASP A 253 25.69 -1.02 4.26
CA ASP A 253 25.41 -0.52 2.91
C ASP A 253 24.82 -1.64 2.06
N VAL A 254 23.66 -1.38 1.48
CA VAL A 254 22.90 -2.30 0.64
C VAL A 254 22.61 -1.64 -0.70
N PRO A 255 22.78 -2.34 -1.83
CA PRO A 255 22.43 -1.79 -3.14
C PRO A 255 20.95 -1.40 -3.23
N LEU A 256 20.65 -0.30 -3.93
CA LEU A 256 19.28 0.18 -4.11
C LEU A 256 18.39 -0.84 -4.86
N SER A 257 19.00 -1.75 -5.62
CA SER A 257 18.30 -2.87 -6.27
C SER A 257 17.59 -3.84 -5.31
N GLU A 258 17.98 -3.85 -4.04
CA GLU A 258 17.33 -4.68 -3.02
C GLU A 258 16.16 -3.95 -2.31
N LEU A 259 15.92 -2.67 -2.63
CA LEU A 259 14.82 -1.91 -2.03
C LEU A 259 13.49 -2.29 -2.69
N ARG A 260 12.51 -2.66 -1.86
CA ARG A 260 11.13 -2.96 -2.27
C ARG A 260 10.20 -1.95 -1.62
N VAL A 261 9.39 -1.26 -2.43
CA VAL A 261 8.47 -0.22 -1.95
C VAL A 261 7.06 -0.53 -2.40
N GLY A 262 6.15 -0.59 -1.42
CA GLY A 262 4.71 -0.68 -1.67
C GLY A 262 4.11 0.73 -1.82
N LEU A 263 3.31 0.93 -2.88
CA LEU A 263 2.60 2.17 -3.15
C LEU A 263 1.12 1.99 -2.85
N LYS A 264 0.54 2.95 -2.14
CA LYS A 264 -0.88 2.97 -1.82
C LYS A 264 -1.46 4.36 -2.02
N CYS A 265 -2.62 4.43 -2.72
CA CYS A 265 -3.42 5.64 -2.77
C CYS A 265 -4.35 5.69 -1.55
N GLY A 266 -4.37 6.81 -0.81
CA GLY A 266 -5.18 7.01 0.38
C GLY A 266 -6.44 7.81 0.11
N GLY A 267 -6.33 9.15 0.01
CA GLY A 267 -7.45 10.08 0.02
C GLY A 267 -8.11 10.38 -1.32
N SER A 268 -7.47 10.13 -2.44
CA SER A 268 -8.00 10.33 -3.80
C SER A 268 -8.70 11.69 -4.01
N ASP A 269 -8.04 12.80 -3.67
CA ASP A 269 -8.57 14.13 -3.95
C ASP A 269 -8.33 14.56 -5.42
N GLY A 270 -9.01 15.61 -5.87
CA GLY A 270 -8.96 16.08 -7.25
C GLY A 270 -7.58 16.54 -7.73
N PHE A 271 -6.67 16.86 -6.82
CA PHE A 271 -5.31 17.34 -7.14
C PHE A 271 -4.23 16.27 -7.01
N SER A 272 -4.46 15.17 -6.31
CA SER A 272 -3.48 14.10 -6.15
C SER A 272 -2.99 13.54 -7.49
N GLY A 273 -3.87 13.48 -8.48
CA GLY A 273 -3.55 13.04 -9.84
C GLY A 273 -2.59 13.96 -10.61
N ILE A 274 -2.45 15.22 -10.20
CA ILE A 274 -1.55 16.19 -10.85
C ILE A 274 -0.34 16.57 -9.99
N THR A 275 -0.27 16.08 -8.77
CA THR A 275 0.81 16.36 -7.81
C THR A 275 1.45 15.08 -7.27
N ALA A 276 0.84 14.47 -6.28
CA ALA A 276 1.40 13.32 -5.56
C ALA A 276 1.57 12.07 -6.44
N ASN A 277 0.60 11.76 -7.31
CA ASN A 277 0.67 10.56 -8.14
C ASN A 277 1.78 10.64 -9.21
N PRO A 278 1.96 11.75 -9.95
CA PRO A 278 3.11 11.90 -10.84
C PRO A 278 4.45 11.81 -10.12
N LEU A 279 4.56 12.40 -8.91
CA LEU A 279 5.78 12.29 -8.10
C LEU A 279 6.07 10.83 -7.71
N LEU A 280 5.05 10.08 -7.28
CA LEU A 280 5.20 8.65 -6.99
C LEU A 280 5.57 7.84 -8.24
N GLY A 281 5.01 8.20 -9.40
CA GLY A 281 5.40 7.61 -10.69
C GLY A 281 6.87 7.82 -11.00
N MET A 282 7.36 9.06 -10.91
CA MET A 282 8.78 9.38 -11.12
C MET A 282 9.70 8.66 -10.14
N PHE A 283 9.29 8.55 -8.88
CA PHE A 283 10.02 7.78 -7.88
C PHE A 283 10.06 6.28 -8.23
N SER A 284 8.93 5.72 -8.65
CA SER A 284 8.82 4.33 -9.08
C SER A 284 9.73 4.05 -10.27
N ASP A 285 9.68 4.89 -11.30
CA ASP A 285 10.55 4.78 -12.48
C ASP A 285 12.03 4.85 -12.11
N PHE A 286 12.38 5.79 -11.24
CA PHE A 286 13.75 5.90 -10.72
C PHE A 286 14.17 4.63 -9.99
N LEU A 287 13.36 4.12 -9.07
CA LEU A 287 13.66 2.93 -8.27
C LEU A 287 13.85 1.70 -9.17
N VAL A 288 12.93 1.49 -10.13
CA VAL A 288 12.98 0.37 -11.07
C VAL A 288 14.21 0.48 -11.98
N ALA A 289 14.56 1.69 -12.45
CA ALA A 289 15.78 1.92 -13.23
C ALA A 289 17.07 1.60 -12.45
N GLN A 290 17.03 1.65 -11.10
CA GLN A 290 18.14 1.20 -10.23
C GLN A 290 18.06 -0.30 -9.88
N GLY A 291 17.14 -1.05 -10.46
CA GLY A 291 16.95 -2.50 -10.20
C GLY A 291 16.10 -2.82 -8.99
N GLY A 292 15.54 -1.81 -8.29
CA GLY A 292 14.63 -2.01 -7.15
C GLY A 292 13.23 -2.41 -7.58
N THR A 293 12.37 -2.68 -6.61
CA THR A 293 10.99 -3.12 -6.85
C THR A 293 9.99 -2.08 -6.36
N SER A 294 9.07 -1.69 -7.23
CA SER A 294 7.92 -0.88 -6.90
C SER A 294 6.64 -1.70 -7.10
N LEU A 295 5.82 -1.82 -6.06
CA LEU A 295 4.59 -2.59 -6.07
C LEU A 295 3.42 -1.70 -5.68
N SER A 296 2.45 -1.55 -6.55
CA SER A 296 1.22 -0.81 -6.23
C SER A 296 0.09 -1.76 -5.83
N LEU A 297 -0.81 -1.31 -4.95
CA LEU A 297 -1.97 -2.10 -4.53
C LEU A 297 -2.89 -2.49 -5.69
N ILE A 298 -2.92 -1.72 -6.76
CA ILE A 298 -3.71 -2.06 -7.95
C ILE A 298 -3.25 -3.36 -8.61
N HIS A 299 -2.00 -3.78 -8.39
CA HIS A 299 -1.44 -5.02 -8.91
C HIS A 299 -1.70 -6.24 -8.02
N ILE A 300 -2.14 -6.04 -6.77
CA ILE A 300 -2.29 -7.12 -5.78
C ILE A 300 -3.69 -7.22 -5.19
N SER A 301 -4.58 -6.29 -5.50
CA SER A 301 -5.97 -6.32 -5.03
C SER A 301 -6.94 -6.31 -6.21
N GLU A 302 -7.95 -7.15 -6.15
CA GLU A 302 -9.08 -7.06 -7.05
C GLU A 302 -9.82 -5.73 -6.81
N PRO A 303 -10.35 -5.08 -7.85
CA PRO A 303 -11.15 -3.87 -7.71
C PRO A 303 -12.52 -4.22 -7.11
N THR A 304 -12.57 -4.45 -5.81
CA THR A 304 -13.78 -4.83 -5.06
C THR A 304 -14.63 -3.64 -4.62
N ARG A 305 -14.16 -2.40 -4.85
CA ARG A 305 -14.88 -1.18 -4.48
C ARG A 305 -15.24 -0.38 -5.72
N PRO A 306 -16.46 0.21 -5.78
CA PRO A 306 -16.72 1.23 -6.77
C PRO A 306 -15.68 2.34 -6.60
N LEU A 307 -14.87 2.55 -7.62
CA LEU A 307 -13.98 3.69 -7.67
C LEU A 307 -14.86 4.93 -7.85
N TYR A 308 -15.09 5.66 -6.77
CA TYR A 308 -15.58 7.01 -6.87
C TYR A 308 -14.45 7.85 -7.47
N ILE A 309 -14.54 8.07 -8.76
CA ILE A 309 -13.64 8.99 -9.47
C ILE A 309 -14.23 10.39 -9.28
N SER A 310 -13.71 11.11 -8.31
CA SER A 310 -13.98 12.55 -8.17
C SER A 310 -13.24 13.35 -9.24
#